data_788588990d21b990e38a1bd4a779c6bc
#
_entry.id   788588990d21b990e38a1bd4a779c6bc
#
_cell.length_a   1.000
_cell.length_b   1.000
_cell.length_c   1.000
_cell.angle_alpha   90.00
_cell.angle_beta   90.00
_cell.angle_gamma   90.00
#
_symmetry.space_group_name_H-M   'P 1'
#
loop_
_entity.id
_entity.type
_entity.pdbx_description
1 polymer ?
#
loop_
_entity_poly.entity_id
_entity_poly.type
_entity_poly.pdbx_seq_one_letter_code
_entity_poly.pdbx_strand_id
1 'polypeptide(L)'
;MKVRRSQLTLLFAALVALGSASPVLAGLRAKAGAPEFRTAYDEYFRKYAKHFFGVGADWTWFKAQAVAESNLIPGARSFAKARGVMQLMPATYAELQKKNPDLGNIEDPRWNIAAGIYYDRQLWNRLQDLLAEGERRRFMFGAYNAGPTTIRRARRLAQAEGQIDQEWQGVVTVAPRVPQWRHEETLSYVFRIEAIQDRIRPSDRQ
;
A
#
# COMPACT_ATOMS: atom_id res chain seq x y z
N MET A 1 26.58 34.18 -48.43
CA MET A 1 25.78 32.96 -48.65
C MET A 1 25.82 32.15 -47.36
N LYS A 2 24.81 32.24 -46.48
CA LYS A 2 24.74 31.56 -45.18
C LYS A 2 23.78 30.40 -45.30
N VAL A 3 24.28 29.18 -45.15
CA VAL A 3 23.48 27.96 -45.10
C VAL A 3 22.91 27.80 -43.70
N ARG A 4 21.58 27.80 -43.57
CA ARG A 4 20.84 27.47 -42.35
C ARG A 4 20.84 25.95 -42.15
N ARG A 5 21.37 25.50 -41.03
CA ARG A 5 21.20 24.11 -40.56
C ARG A 5 19.82 23.99 -39.94
N SER A 6 18.94 23.19 -40.55
CA SER A 6 17.68 22.69 -39.95
C SER A 6 18.00 21.71 -38.85
N GLN A 7 17.52 21.98 -37.66
CA GLN A 7 17.48 20.99 -36.57
C GLN A 7 16.27 20.12 -36.76
N LEU A 8 16.50 18.85 -37.04
CA LEU A 8 15.47 17.79 -37.12
C LEU A 8 15.21 17.32 -35.69
N THR A 9 14.12 17.77 -35.11
CA THR A 9 13.63 17.27 -33.82
C THR A 9 12.97 15.92 -34.04
N LEU A 10 13.63 14.85 -33.63
CA LEU A 10 13.07 13.50 -33.61
C LEU A 10 12.10 13.39 -32.41
N LEU A 11 10.81 13.44 -32.70
CA LEU A 11 9.76 13.03 -31.78
C LEU A 11 9.80 11.49 -31.67
N PHE A 12 10.27 10.99 -30.53
CA PHE A 12 10.04 9.59 -30.14
C PHE A 12 8.59 9.47 -29.64
N ALA A 13 7.69 9.11 -30.55
CA ALA A 13 6.36 8.62 -30.17
C ALA A 13 6.53 7.20 -29.63
N ALA A 14 6.49 7.07 -28.30
CA ALA A 14 6.34 5.78 -27.66
C ALA A 14 4.92 5.27 -27.94
N LEU A 15 4.79 4.41 -28.92
CA LEU A 15 3.56 3.67 -29.21
C LEU A 15 3.36 2.67 -28.08
N VAL A 16 2.58 3.04 -27.06
CA VAL A 16 2.04 2.08 -26.08
C VAL A 16 1.01 1.24 -26.82
N ALA A 17 1.42 0.05 -27.27
CA ALA A 17 0.51 -0.95 -27.77
C ALA A 17 -0.41 -1.38 -26.62
N LEU A 18 -1.59 -0.78 -26.54
CA LEU A 18 -2.73 -1.30 -25.79
C LEU A 18 -3.19 -2.60 -26.47
N GLY A 19 -2.46 -3.67 -26.17
CA GLY A 19 -2.92 -5.02 -26.45
C GLY A 19 -4.13 -5.29 -25.57
N SER A 20 -5.34 -5.17 -26.13
CA SER A 20 -6.57 -5.62 -25.53
C SER A 20 -6.49 -7.13 -25.32
N ALA A 21 -5.95 -7.58 -24.20
CA ALA A 21 -6.04 -8.96 -23.77
C ALA A 21 -7.54 -9.26 -23.55
N SER A 22 -8.07 -10.24 -24.27
CA SER A 22 -9.44 -10.71 -24.09
C SER A 22 -9.71 -10.96 -22.61
N PRO A 23 -10.87 -10.51 -22.07
CA PRO A 23 -11.19 -10.65 -20.63
C PRO A 23 -11.10 -12.10 -20.12
N VAL A 24 -11.30 -13.08 -20.98
CA VAL A 24 -11.11 -14.51 -20.70
C VAL A 24 -9.62 -14.85 -20.45
N LEU A 25 -8.70 -14.31 -21.25
CA LEU A 25 -7.25 -14.51 -21.05
C LEU A 25 -6.71 -13.74 -19.85
N ALA A 26 -7.26 -12.58 -19.53
CA ALA A 26 -6.95 -11.84 -18.31
C ALA A 26 -7.42 -12.63 -17.06
N GLY A 27 -8.62 -13.22 -17.10
CA GLY A 27 -9.15 -14.09 -16.03
C GLY A 27 -8.36 -15.39 -15.85
N LEU A 28 -7.86 -16.00 -16.93
CA LEU A 28 -7.03 -17.22 -16.86
C LEU A 28 -5.59 -16.92 -16.38
N ARG A 29 -5.00 -15.80 -16.78
CA ARG A 29 -3.70 -15.35 -16.24
C ARG A 29 -3.80 -14.91 -14.79
N ALA A 30 -4.92 -14.33 -14.35
CA ALA A 30 -5.16 -13.98 -12.94
C ALA A 30 -5.22 -15.24 -12.05
N LYS A 31 -5.68 -16.40 -12.58
CA LYS A 31 -5.74 -17.67 -11.83
C LYS A 31 -4.42 -18.44 -11.79
N ALA A 32 -3.46 -18.17 -12.67
CA ALA A 32 -2.21 -18.93 -12.76
C ALA A 32 -1.07 -18.20 -12.03
N GLY A 33 -1.03 -18.30 -10.69
CA GLY A 33 0.17 -17.97 -9.92
C GLY A 33 0.40 -16.50 -9.56
N ALA A 34 -0.58 -15.62 -9.82
CA ALA A 34 -0.49 -14.24 -9.35
C ALA A 34 -0.36 -14.19 -7.81
N PRO A 35 0.49 -13.31 -7.26
CA PRO A 35 0.81 -13.29 -5.82
C PRO A 35 -0.42 -13.24 -4.91
N GLU A 36 -1.45 -12.49 -5.28
CA GLU A 36 -2.68 -12.33 -4.53
C GLU A 36 -3.48 -13.61 -4.34
N PHE A 37 -3.30 -14.63 -5.20
CA PHE A 37 -3.97 -15.92 -5.09
C PHE A 37 -3.14 -17.01 -4.40
N ARG A 38 -1.89 -16.71 -3.99
CA ARG A 38 -1.10 -17.62 -3.17
C ARG A 38 -1.69 -17.68 -1.78
N THR A 39 -1.85 -18.91 -1.23
CA THR A 39 -2.51 -19.14 0.06
C THR A 39 -1.54 -19.41 1.21
N ALA A 40 -0.25 -19.49 0.93
CA ALA A 40 0.78 -19.92 1.90
C ALA A 40 0.77 -19.18 3.25
N TYR A 41 0.28 -17.93 3.28
CA TYR A 41 0.25 -17.10 4.49
C TYR A 41 -1.16 -16.68 4.91
N ASP A 42 -2.21 -17.18 4.27
CA ASP A 42 -3.60 -16.77 4.53
C ASP A 42 -4.02 -16.99 5.98
N GLU A 43 -3.55 -18.07 6.57
CA GLU A 43 -3.81 -18.36 7.99
C GLU A 43 -3.20 -17.31 8.92
N TYR A 44 -2.01 -16.76 8.61
CA TYR A 44 -1.38 -15.71 9.40
C TYR A 44 -2.13 -14.39 9.25
N PHE A 45 -2.55 -14.04 8.03
CA PHE A 45 -3.38 -12.86 7.79
C PHE A 45 -4.71 -12.95 8.56
N ARG A 46 -5.43 -14.08 8.49
CA ARG A 46 -6.67 -14.29 9.24
C ARG A 46 -6.45 -14.20 10.74
N LYS A 47 -5.43 -14.88 11.25
CA LYS A 47 -5.11 -14.91 12.67
C LYS A 47 -4.81 -13.51 13.21
N TYR A 48 -3.92 -12.79 12.58
CA TYR A 48 -3.46 -11.50 13.10
C TYR A 48 -4.41 -10.35 12.79
N ALA A 49 -5.18 -10.40 11.69
CA ALA A 49 -6.30 -9.49 11.48
C ALA A 49 -7.35 -9.62 12.60
N LYS A 50 -7.78 -10.86 12.90
CA LYS A 50 -8.68 -11.12 14.02
C LYS A 50 -8.09 -10.69 15.36
N HIS A 51 -6.82 -10.94 15.61
CA HIS A 51 -6.15 -10.60 16.87
C HIS A 51 -6.08 -9.09 17.10
N PHE A 52 -5.67 -8.30 16.10
CA PHE A 52 -5.44 -6.86 16.26
C PHE A 52 -6.66 -6.00 15.91
N PHE A 53 -7.53 -6.42 15.01
CA PHE A 53 -8.69 -5.64 14.56
C PHE A 53 -10.03 -6.21 15.01
N GLY A 54 -10.05 -7.42 15.57
CA GLY A 54 -11.24 -8.04 16.11
C GLY A 54 -11.90 -9.07 15.19
N VAL A 55 -12.94 -9.71 15.73
CA VAL A 55 -13.75 -10.69 14.98
C VAL A 55 -14.47 -9.99 13.84
N GLY A 56 -14.40 -10.56 12.63
CA GLY A 56 -15.01 -9.96 11.44
C GLY A 56 -14.09 -9.01 10.66
N ALA A 57 -12.86 -8.75 11.15
CA ALA A 57 -11.89 -7.98 10.37
C ALA A 57 -11.61 -8.64 9.01
N ASP A 58 -11.76 -7.88 7.94
CA ASP A 58 -11.47 -8.36 6.59
C ASP A 58 -9.95 -8.46 6.38
N TRP A 59 -9.43 -9.66 6.57
CA TRP A 59 -8.01 -9.97 6.48
C TRP A 59 -7.44 -9.78 5.07
N THR A 60 -8.28 -9.74 4.05
CA THR A 60 -7.85 -9.61 2.65
C THR A 60 -7.19 -8.27 2.37
N TRP A 61 -7.51 -7.22 3.15
CA TRP A 61 -6.84 -5.93 3.09
C TRP A 61 -5.36 -6.02 3.44
N PHE A 62 -5.00 -6.75 4.48
CA PHE A 62 -3.61 -6.91 4.90
C PHE A 62 -2.84 -7.82 3.94
N LYS A 63 -3.50 -8.81 3.34
CA LYS A 63 -2.92 -9.60 2.27
C LYS A 63 -2.67 -8.76 1.03
N ALA A 64 -3.62 -7.92 0.63
CA ALA A 64 -3.46 -6.99 -0.50
C ALA A 64 -2.28 -6.03 -0.28
N GLN A 65 -2.14 -5.52 0.95
CA GLN A 65 -1.00 -4.72 1.35
C GLN A 65 0.31 -5.49 1.20
N ALA A 66 0.40 -6.71 1.71
CA ALA A 66 1.60 -7.55 1.61
C ALA A 66 1.98 -7.89 0.16
N VAL A 67 0.98 -8.08 -0.71
CA VAL A 67 1.22 -8.21 -2.16
C VAL A 67 1.79 -6.91 -2.73
N ALA A 68 1.25 -5.75 -2.35
CA ALA A 68 1.76 -4.46 -2.77
C ALA A 68 3.19 -4.20 -2.26
N GLU A 69 3.56 -4.69 -1.07
CA GLU A 69 4.87 -4.53 -0.47
C GLU A 69 5.94 -5.42 -1.11
N SER A 70 5.65 -6.70 -1.28
CA SER A 70 6.70 -7.68 -1.63
C SER A 70 6.27 -8.78 -2.59
N ASN A 71 5.04 -8.76 -3.12
CA ASN A 71 4.44 -9.91 -3.81
C ASN A 71 4.45 -11.19 -2.94
N LEU A 72 4.32 -11.06 -1.62
CA LEU A 72 4.39 -12.15 -0.63
C LEU A 72 5.75 -12.88 -0.60
N ILE A 73 6.84 -12.21 -0.97
CA ILE A 73 8.19 -12.79 -0.97
C ILE A 73 8.79 -12.65 0.44
N PRO A 74 9.05 -13.77 1.16
CA PRO A 74 9.50 -13.71 2.56
C PRO A 74 10.90 -13.11 2.72
N GLY A 75 11.79 -13.35 1.76
CA GLY A 75 13.15 -12.80 1.76
C GLY A 75 13.28 -11.44 1.09
N ALA A 76 12.17 -10.75 0.79
CA ALA A 76 12.22 -9.46 0.11
C ALA A 76 13.00 -8.42 0.93
N ARG A 77 13.87 -7.69 0.24
CA ARG A 77 14.64 -6.56 0.82
C ARG A 77 14.58 -5.38 -0.13
N SER A 78 14.17 -4.23 0.37
CA SER A 78 14.20 -2.99 -0.41
C SER A 78 15.60 -2.35 -0.37
N PHE A 79 15.84 -1.43 -1.29
CA PHE A 79 17.04 -0.58 -1.27
C PHE A 79 17.16 0.21 0.05
N ALA A 80 16.04 0.64 0.62
CA ALA A 80 15.95 1.31 1.91
C ALA A 80 16.09 0.35 3.12
N LYS A 81 16.41 -0.93 2.90
CA LYS A 81 16.59 -1.98 3.91
C LYS A 81 15.32 -2.44 4.61
N ALA A 82 14.15 -2.17 4.07
CA ALA A 82 12.90 -2.79 4.52
C ALA A 82 12.95 -4.31 4.29
N ARG A 83 12.28 -5.11 5.12
CA ARG A 83 12.43 -6.57 5.16
C ARG A 83 11.11 -7.30 5.17
N GLY A 84 11.11 -8.43 4.49
CA GLY A 84 10.08 -9.47 4.56
C GLY A 84 8.79 -9.14 3.82
N VAL A 85 7.77 -9.94 4.08
CA VAL A 85 6.47 -9.92 3.40
C VAL A 85 5.80 -8.55 3.48
N MET A 86 5.87 -7.88 4.63
CA MET A 86 5.25 -6.59 4.92
C MET A 86 6.24 -5.41 4.81
N GLN A 87 7.46 -5.64 4.30
CA GLN A 87 8.48 -4.61 4.09
C GLN A 87 8.67 -3.66 5.28
N LEU A 88 8.86 -4.22 6.47
CA LEU A 88 9.09 -3.45 7.69
C LEU A 88 10.54 -2.94 7.77
N MET A 89 10.69 -1.66 8.11
CA MET A 89 11.99 -1.11 8.47
C MET A 89 12.48 -1.73 9.77
N PRO A 90 13.77 -2.11 9.88
CA PRO A 90 14.30 -2.72 11.11
C PRO A 90 14.09 -1.88 12.37
N ALA A 91 14.20 -0.55 12.26
CA ALA A 91 13.95 0.36 13.39
C ALA A 91 12.47 0.32 13.83
N THR A 92 11.54 0.35 12.87
CA THR A 92 10.10 0.22 13.15
C THR A 92 9.81 -1.13 13.81
N TYR A 93 10.38 -2.23 13.29
CA TYR A 93 10.21 -3.55 13.88
C TYR A 93 10.69 -3.61 15.33
N ALA A 94 11.87 -3.05 15.62
CA ALA A 94 12.42 -3.00 16.98
C ALA A 94 11.51 -2.21 17.95
N GLU A 95 10.89 -1.12 17.49
CA GLU A 95 9.92 -0.37 18.28
C GLU A 95 8.63 -1.17 18.55
N LEU A 96 8.15 -1.91 17.54
CA LEU A 96 6.99 -2.79 17.68
C LEU A 96 7.28 -3.93 18.65
N GLN A 97 8.47 -4.53 18.57
CA GLN A 97 8.91 -5.61 19.44
C GLN A 97 9.04 -5.16 20.90
N LYS A 98 9.50 -3.93 21.17
CA LYS A 98 9.50 -3.36 22.53
C LYS A 98 8.10 -3.27 23.12
N LYS A 99 7.07 -3.01 22.30
CA LYS A 99 5.67 -2.90 22.74
C LYS A 99 4.95 -4.24 22.78
N ASN A 100 5.40 -5.19 22.00
CA ASN A 100 4.88 -6.57 21.95
C ASN A 100 6.08 -7.54 21.89
N PRO A 101 6.59 -7.96 23.06
CA PRO A 101 7.76 -8.83 23.15
C PRO A 101 7.57 -10.23 22.54
N ASP A 102 6.31 -10.65 22.28
CA ASP A 102 6.01 -11.93 21.64
C ASP A 102 6.36 -11.96 20.14
N LEU A 103 6.67 -10.80 19.54
CA LEU A 103 7.15 -10.73 18.17
C LEU A 103 8.55 -11.34 18.06
N GLY A 104 8.68 -12.41 17.26
CA GLY A 104 9.93 -13.16 17.06
C GLY A 104 10.90 -12.49 16.09
N ASN A 105 11.38 -13.23 15.10
CA ASN A 105 12.36 -12.73 14.13
C ASN A 105 11.67 -12.01 12.95
N ILE A 106 12.16 -10.82 12.57
CA ILE A 106 11.66 -10.05 11.42
C ILE A 106 11.75 -10.82 10.08
N GLU A 107 12.68 -11.73 9.95
CA GLU A 107 12.87 -12.55 8.73
C GLU A 107 11.87 -13.74 8.67
N ASP A 108 11.20 -14.08 9.76
CA ASP A 108 10.14 -15.09 9.76
C ASP A 108 8.84 -14.47 9.22
N PRO A 109 8.24 -15.03 8.13
CA PRO A 109 7.03 -14.50 7.52
C PRO A 109 5.86 -14.34 8.51
N ARG A 110 5.70 -15.28 9.44
CA ARG A 110 4.67 -15.22 10.48
C ARG A 110 4.78 -13.96 11.33
N TRP A 111 5.99 -13.69 11.83
CA TRP A 111 6.24 -12.55 12.71
C TRP A 111 6.30 -11.22 11.94
N ASN A 112 6.78 -11.27 10.70
CA ASN A 112 6.77 -10.11 9.82
C ASN A 112 5.33 -9.66 9.51
N ILE A 113 4.43 -10.60 9.18
CA ILE A 113 3.00 -10.35 8.97
C ILE A 113 2.34 -9.86 10.26
N ALA A 114 2.59 -10.52 11.39
CA ALA A 114 2.06 -10.10 12.68
C ALA A 114 2.43 -8.65 13.01
N ALA A 115 3.70 -8.30 12.86
CA ALA A 115 4.20 -6.97 13.14
C ALA A 115 3.66 -5.92 12.17
N GLY A 116 3.51 -6.24 10.87
CA GLY A 116 2.91 -5.34 9.89
C GLY A 116 1.47 -5.00 10.26
N ILE A 117 0.64 -6.00 10.55
CA ILE A 117 -0.76 -5.79 10.95
C ILE A 117 -0.85 -5.06 12.31
N TYR A 118 0.07 -5.36 13.24
CA TYR A 118 0.14 -4.61 14.50
C TYR A 118 0.50 -3.14 14.28
N TYR A 119 1.41 -2.84 13.34
CA TYR A 119 1.73 -1.46 12.97
C TYR A 119 0.53 -0.75 12.34
N ASP A 120 -0.19 -1.43 11.43
CA ASP A 120 -1.45 -0.91 10.89
C ASP A 120 -2.45 -0.58 11.99
N ARG A 121 -2.60 -1.45 13.00
CA ARG A 121 -3.47 -1.18 14.16
C ARG A 121 -3.04 0.07 14.93
N GLN A 122 -1.73 0.29 15.10
CA GLN A 122 -1.25 1.52 15.76
C GLN A 122 -1.56 2.77 14.92
N LEU A 123 -1.39 2.69 13.61
CA LEU A 123 -1.74 3.78 12.69
C LEU A 123 -3.25 4.04 12.69
N TRP A 124 -4.06 2.99 12.63
CA TRP A 124 -5.51 3.05 12.72
C TRP A 124 -5.99 3.77 13.99
N ASN A 125 -5.39 3.44 15.12
CA ASN A 125 -5.76 4.05 16.40
C ASN A 125 -5.41 5.55 16.47
N ARG A 126 -4.47 6.03 15.67
CA ARG A 126 -4.13 7.46 15.57
C ARG A 126 -5.07 8.27 14.68
N LEU A 127 -5.99 7.60 13.99
CA LEU A 127 -6.92 8.15 13.00
C LEU A 127 -8.38 8.03 13.49
N GLN A 128 -8.60 8.15 14.81
CA GLN A 128 -9.94 7.98 15.40
C GLN A 128 -10.92 9.11 15.03
N ASP A 129 -10.40 10.24 14.60
CA ASP A 129 -11.18 11.36 14.08
C ASP A 129 -11.80 11.08 12.69
N LEU A 130 -11.33 10.05 11.99
CA LEU A 130 -11.88 9.63 10.71
C LEU A 130 -13.01 8.62 10.93
N LEU A 131 -14.23 9.03 10.69
CA LEU A 131 -15.43 8.22 10.96
C LEU A 131 -15.70 7.20 9.85
N ALA A 132 -15.48 7.56 8.59
CA ALA A 132 -15.66 6.67 7.46
C ALA A 132 -14.54 5.62 7.41
N GLU A 133 -14.89 4.34 7.57
CA GLU A 133 -13.91 3.23 7.65
C GLU A 133 -13.04 3.14 6.40
N GLY A 134 -13.61 3.34 5.22
CA GLY A 134 -12.88 3.32 3.96
C GLY A 134 -11.82 4.42 3.91
N GLU A 135 -12.15 5.64 4.30
CA GLU A 135 -11.23 6.76 4.38
C GLU A 135 -10.12 6.48 5.39
N ARG A 136 -10.50 6.05 6.61
CA ARG A 136 -9.53 5.70 7.66
C ARG A 136 -8.52 4.65 7.19
N ARG A 137 -8.96 3.69 6.36
CA ARG A 137 -8.10 2.66 5.78
C ARG A 137 -7.11 3.24 4.77
N ARG A 138 -7.53 4.13 3.88
CA ARG A 138 -6.64 4.83 2.94
C ARG A 138 -5.57 5.63 3.67
N PHE A 139 -5.97 6.38 4.69
CA PHE A 139 -5.04 7.12 5.54
C PHE A 139 -4.07 6.21 6.29
N MET A 140 -4.53 5.06 6.78
CA MET A 140 -3.69 4.06 7.44
C MET A 140 -2.61 3.54 6.50
N PHE A 141 -2.99 3.09 5.30
CA PHE A 141 -2.02 2.63 4.29
C PHE A 141 -1.10 3.75 3.81
N GLY A 142 -1.62 4.94 3.59
CA GLY A 142 -0.80 6.11 3.28
C GLY A 142 0.23 6.40 4.37
N ALA A 143 -0.16 6.31 5.64
CA ALA A 143 0.72 6.50 6.78
C ALA A 143 1.74 5.36 6.95
N TYR A 144 1.39 4.13 6.57
CA TYR A 144 2.33 3.01 6.54
C TYR A 144 3.49 3.28 5.58
N ASN A 145 3.18 3.70 4.36
CA ASN A 145 4.17 3.97 3.31
C ASN A 145 4.94 5.28 3.53
N ALA A 146 4.25 6.40 3.71
CA ALA A 146 4.86 7.74 3.79
C ALA A 146 5.30 8.15 5.20
N GLY A 147 4.89 7.40 6.20
CA GLY A 147 5.02 7.76 7.61
C GLY A 147 3.88 8.67 8.11
N PRO A 148 3.45 8.49 9.38
CA PRO A 148 2.30 9.19 9.94
C PRO A 148 2.49 10.71 10.02
N THR A 149 3.73 11.18 10.15
CA THR A 149 4.03 12.62 10.19
C THR A 149 3.79 13.28 8.83
N THR A 150 4.12 12.60 7.73
CA THR A 150 3.89 13.10 6.37
C THR A 150 2.40 13.24 6.09
N ILE A 151 1.62 12.21 6.39
CA ILE A 151 0.16 12.23 6.20
C ILE A 151 -0.50 13.29 7.06
N ARG A 152 -0.07 13.48 8.30
CA ARG A 152 -0.57 14.57 9.16
C ARG A 152 -0.26 15.94 8.59
N ARG A 153 0.92 16.16 7.98
CA ARG A 153 1.25 17.42 7.29
C ARG A 153 0.34 17.64 6.09
N ALA A 154 0.10 16.61 5.30
CA ALA A 154 -0.79 16.66 4.15
C ALA A 154 -2.22 17.03 4.56
N ARG A 155 -2.78 16.42 5.60
CA ARG A 155 -4.09 16.76 6.14
C ARG A 155 -4.19 18.22 6.60
N ARG A 156 -3.18 18.72 7.33
CA ARG A 156 -3.15 20.13 7.74
C ARG A 156 -3.11 21.08 6.56
N LEU A 157 -2.36 20.74 5.51
CA LEU A 157 -2.32 21.54 4.29
C LEU A 157 -3.67 21.51 3.57
N ALA A 158 -4.32 20.33 3.47
CA ALA A 158 -5.65 20.19 2.91
C ALA A 158 -6.66 21.10 3.63
N GLN A 159 -6.68 21.05 4.96
CA GLN A 159 -7.53 21.91 5.78
C GLN A 159 -7.24 23.39 5.56
N ALA A 160 -5.98 23.81 5.51
CA ALA A 160 -5.58 25.18 5.29
C ALA A 160 -5.98 25.72 3.90
N GLU A 161 -6.11 24.82 2.91
CA GLU A 161 -6.53 25.13 1.55
C GLU A 161 -8.03 24.89 1.30
N GLY A 162 -8.83 24.70 2.36
CA GLY A 162 -10.28 24.52 2.27
C GLY A 162 -10.71 23.18 1.67
N GLN A 163 -9.81 22.18 1.64
CA GLN A 163 -10.13 20.82 1.27
C GLN A 163 -10.69 20.03 2.48
N ILE A 164 -11.42 18.95 2.21
CA ILE A 164 -11.90 18.06 3.26
C ILE A 164 -10.74 17.18 3.72
N ASP A 165 -10.14 17.50 4.84
CA ASP A 165 -8.95 16.81 5.39
C ASP A 165 -9.25 15.41 5.94
N GLN A 166 -10.53 15.06 6.09
CA GLN A 166 -11.00 13.71 6.47
C GLN A 166 -11.24 12.79 5.28
N GLU A 167 -11.16 13.28 4.07
CA GLU A 167 -11.25 12.52 2.84
C GLU A 167 -9.86 12.37 2.19
N TRP A 168 -9.55 11.17 1.72
CA TRP A 168 -8.28 10.91 1.03
C TRP A 168 -8.08 11.81 -0.19
N GLN A 169 -9.17 12.14 -0.88
CA GLN A 169 -9.14 13.05 -2.03
C GLN A 169 -8.63 14.45 -1.67
N GLY A 170 -8.93 14.96 -0.49
CA GLY A 170 -8.39 16.23 0.00
C GLY A 170 -6.86 16.18 0.11
N VAL A 171 -6.32 15.07 0.63
CA VAL A 171 -4.87 14.84 0.71
C VAL A 171 -4.24 14.67 -0.68
N VAL A 172 -4.90 13.95 -1.60
CA VAL A 172 -4.44 13.79 -2.99
C VAL A 172 -4.27 15.15 -3.67
N THR A 173 -5.23 16.06 -3.48
CA THR A 173 -5.22 17.39 -4.08
C THR A 173 -4.00 18.23 -3.65
N VAL A 174 -3.58 18.13 -2.39
CA VAL A 174 -2.46 18.92 -1.86
C VAL A 174 -1.11 18.18 -1.92
N ALA A 175 -1.11 16.89 -2.21
CA ALA A 175 0.07 16.04 -2.14
C ALA A 175 1.33 16.60 -2.85
N PRO A 176 1.24 17.19 -4.07
CA PRO A 176 2.40 17.76 -4.77
C PRO A 176 3.07 18.93 -4.03
N ARG A 177 2.34 19.57 -3.11
CA ARG A 177 2.84 20.74 -2.35
C ARG A 177 3.36 20.39 -0.95
N VAL A 178 3.25 19.12 -0.53
CA VAL A 178 3.78 18.67 0.75
C VAL A 178 5.29 18.44 0.62
N PRO A 179 6.13 19.22 1.32
CA PRO A 179 7.58 19.13 1.17
C PRO A 179 8.13 17.74 1.54
N GLN A 180 9.15 17.29 0.77
CA GLN A 180 9.89 16.04 1.04
C GLN A 180 9.00 14.78 1.05
N TRP A 181 7.87 14.78 0.37
CA TRP A 181 7.01 13.63 0.22
C TRP A 181 7.05 13.10 -1.22
N ARG A 182 7.39 11.84 -1.37
CA ARG A 182 7.29 11.10 -2.64
C ARG A 182 5.83 10.68 -2.84
N HIS A 183 4.97 11.68 -3.03
CA HIS A 183 3.51 11.51 -3.02
C HIS A 183 3.01 10.51 -4.07
N GLU A 184 3.55 10.52 -5.28
CA GLU A 184 3.14 9.60 -6.35
C GLU A 184 3.32 8.12 -5.93
N GLU A 185 4.41 7.80 -5.23
CA GLU A 185 4.65 6.46 -4.69
C GLU A 185 3.55 6.07 -3.70
N THR A 186 3.24 6.96 -2.75
CA THR A 186 2.24 6.68 -1.72
C THR A 186 0.82 6.60 -2.28
N LEU A 187 0.45 7.52 -3.18
CA LEU A 187 -0.87 7.51 -3.80
C LEU A 187 -1.08 6.25 -4.65
N SER A 188 -0.07 5.89 -5.45
CA SER A 188 -0.06 4.65 -6.23
C SER A 188 -0.11 3.40 -5.34
N TYR A 189 0.56 3.42 -4.18
CA TYR A 189 0.53 2.34 -3.21
C TYR A 189 -0.87 2.08 -2.67
N VAL A 190 -1.56 3.13 -2.21
CA VAL A 190 -2.94 3.01 -1.69
C VAL A 190 -3.88 2.49 -2.77
N PHE A 191 -3.84 3.08 -3.96
CA PHE A 191 -4.64 2.63 -5.10
C PHE A 191 -4.37 1.15 -5.45
N ARG A 192 -3.10 0.74 -5.46
CA ARG A 192 -2.71 -0.65 -5.77
C ARG A 192 -3.25 -1.64 -4.74
N ILE A 193 -3.26 -1.29 -3.46
CA ILE A 193 -3.84 -2.14 -2.40
C ILE A 193 -5.34 -2.36 -2.65
N GLU A 194 -6.09 -1.29 -2.94
CA GLU A 194 -7.53 -1.38 -3.22
C GLU A 194 -7.80 -2.27 -4.44
N ALA A 195 -7.08 -2.05 -5.52
CA ALA A 195 -7.22 -2.85 -6.74
C ALA A 195 -6.85 -4.34 -6.54
N ILE A 196 -5.89 -4.66 -5.66
CA ILE A 196 -5.52 -6.04 -5.33
C ILE A 196 -6.61 -6.65 -4.45
N GLN A 197 -7.11 -5.93 -3.45
CA GLN A 197 -8.14 -6.41 -2.55
C GLN A 197 -9.43 -6.75 -3.29
N ASP A 198 -9.84 -5.90 -4.24
CA ASP A 198 -11.00 -6.17 -5.10
C ASP A 198 -10.87 -7.48 -5.89
N ARG A 199 -9.65 -7.89 -6.26
CA ARG A 199 -9.39 -9.16 -6.94
C ARG A 199 -9.38 -10.36 -5.99
N ILE A 200 -8.94 -10.18 -4.74
CA ILE A 200 -8.90 -11.24 -3.73
C ILE A 200 -10.30 -11.56 -3.22
N ARG A 201 -11.11 -10.52 -3.03
CA ARG A 201 -12.48 -10.64 -2.52
C ARG A 201 -13.34 -11.34 -3.57
N PRO A 202 -13.93 -12.52 -3.28
CA PRO A 202 -14.90 -13.10 -4.19
C PRO A 202 -16.00 -12.08 -4.46
N SER A 203 -16.37 -11.93 -5.72
CA SER A 203 -17.51 -11.07 -6.08
C SER A 203 -18.80 -11.69 -5.56
N ASP A 204 -19.21 -11.34 -4.35
CA ASP A 204 -20.58 -11.55 -3.87
C ASP A 204 -21.57 -10.58 -4.55
N ARG A 205 -21.25 -10.18 -5.79
CA ARG A 205 -22.12 -9.39 -6.63
C ARG A 205 -22.76 -10.29 -7.68
N GLN A 206 -23.73 -11.04 -7.27
CA GLN A 206 -24.83 -11.54 -8.12
C GLN A 206 -26.16 -11.10 -7.54
#